data_fd3b890cacd00ebfb606cc5ff1a1c006
#
_entry.id   fd3b890cacd00ebfb606cc5ff1a1c006
#
_cell.length_a   1.000
_cell.length_b   1.000
_cell.length_c   1.000
_cell.angle_alpha   90.00
_cell.angle_beta   90.00
_cell.angle_gamma   90.00
#
_symmetry.space_group_name_H-M   'P 1'
#
loop_
_entity.id
_entity.type
_entity.pdbx_description
1 polymer ?
#
loop_
_entity_poly.entity_id
_entity_poly.type
_entity_poly.pdbx_seq_one_letter_code
_entity_poly.pdbx_strand_id
1 'polypeptide(L)'
;QTGDNNSFLRLWFEIERNKMCVNAVSSEDAELKHKKWFPYNKGGEFRRWYGNRYYVVNWENDGLAIRNCRNEEGKIRSALRNSGFYFKSGITWSDITSGSFSGRFCENGFLFDVQGSSSFPKEDILSYVLGFLNSSVSQELLQMLNPTLHTQVGDLSRLPLVVNYDLKEQIEKAVQ
;
A
#
# COMPACT_ATOMS: atom_id res chain seq x y z
N GLN A 1 4.98 -10.24 1.94
CA GLN A 1 6.45 -10.16 2.04
C GLN A 1 7.09 -10.99 0.94
N THR A 2 8.16 -10.50 0.37
CA THR A 2 8.90 -11.17 -0.74
C THR A 2 9.72 -12.36 -0.25
N GLY A 3 10.07 -12.42 1.03
CA GLY A 3 11.01 -13.39 1.59
C GLY A 3 12.48 -13.02 1.41
N ASP A 4 12.82 -12.25 0.37
CA ASP A 4 14.15 -11.73 0.10
C ASP A 4 14.05 -10.40 -0.65
N ASN A 5 14.17 -9.31 0.08
CA ASN A 5 14.06 -7.97 -0.52
C ASN A 5 15.23 -7.66 -1.46
N ASN A 6 16.43 -8.15 -1.17
CA ASN A 6 17.61 -7.89 -2.00
C ASN A 6 17.50 -8.53 -3.39
N SER A 7 16.86 -9.68 -3.47
CA SER A 7 16.61 -10.37 -4.74
C SER A 7 15.43 -9.80 -5.51
N PHE A 8 14.36 -9.36 -4.82
CA PHE A 8 13.08 -9.06 -5.46
C PHE A 8 12.71 -7.58 -5.49
N LEU A 9 13.36 -6.70 -4.73
CA LEU A 9 13.08 -5.27 -4.76
C LEU A 9 14.22 -4.48 -5.40
N ARG A 10 13.85 -3.39 -6.07
CA ARG A 10 14.78 -2.38 -6.60
C ARG A 10 14.18 -0.99 -6.39
N LEU A 11 15.02 0.01 -6.45
CA LEU A 11 14.56 1.38 -6.61
C LEU A 11 14.13 1.58 -8.07
N TRP A 12 13.06 2.32 -8.30
CA TRP A 12 12.47 2.45 -9.62
C TRP A 12 13.46 3.00 -10.67
N PHE A 13 14.39 3.85 -10.25
CA PHE A 13 15.40 4.46 -11.13
C PHE A 13 16.59 3.53 -11.45
N GLU A 14 16.69 2.37 -10.81
CA GLU A 14 17.67 1.32 -11.15
C GLU A 14 17.18 0.43 -12.30
N ILE A 15 15.93 0.61 -12.73
CA ILE A 15 15.29 -0.27 -13.71
C ILE A 15 14.98 0.47 -15.00
N GLU A 16 15.30 -0.15 -16.12
CA GLU A 16 14.90 0.35 -17.44
C GLU A 16 13.39 0.49 -17.54
N ARG A 17 12.92 1.64 -18.01
CA ARG A 17 11.49 1.97 -18.06
C ARG A 17 10.66 0.97 -18.87
N ASN A 18 11.24 0.38 -19.93
CA ASN A 18 10.57 -0.60 -20.77
C ASN A 18 10.31 -1.93 -20.05
N LYS A 19 10.99 -2.21 -18.94
CA LYS A 19 10.82 -3.41 -18.09
C LYS A 19 9.82 -3.20 -16.96
N MET A 20 9.29 -1.97 -16.80
CA MET A 20 8.32 -1.62 -15.76
C MET A 20 6.90 -1.53 -16.31
N CYS A 21 5.92 -1.89 -15.46
CA CYS A 21 4.52 -1.59 -15.66
C CYS A 21 4.02 -0.80 -14.45
N VAL A 22 3.51 0.40 -14.67
CA VAL A 22 3.04 1.30 -13.59
C VAL A 22 1.52 1.45 -13.56
N ASN A 23 0.81 0.81 -14.48
CA ASN A 23 -0.61 1.02 -14.70
C ASN A 23 -1.40 -0.30 -14.85
N ALA A 24 -0.94 -1.38 -14.25
CA ALA A 24 -1.72 -2.60 -14.17
C ALA A 24 -2.97 -2.36 -13.29
N VAL A 25 -4.11 -2.94 -13.67
CA VAL A 25 -5.37 -2.79 -12.94
C VAL A 25 -5.84 -4.10 -12.29
N SER A 26 -5.23 -5.21 -12.67
CA SER A 26 -5.45 -6.54 -12.08
C SER A 26 -4.25 -7.46 -12.29
N SER A 27 -4.26 -8.64 -11.68
CA SER A 27 -3.23 -9.66 -11.92
C SER A 27 -3.23 -10.16 -13.36
N GLU A 28 -4.40 -10.34 -13.96
CA GLU A 28 -4.57 -10.77 -15.34
C GLU A 28 -4.03 -9.71 -16.32
N ASP A 29 -4.32 -8.42 -16.06
CA ASP A 29 -3.79 -7.32 -16.85
C ASP A 29 -2.26 -7.20 -16.72
N ALA A 30 -1.73 -7.39 -15.51
CA ALA A 30 -0.30 -7.39 -15.25
C ALA A 30 0.42 -8.51 -16.02
N GLU A 31 -0.16 -9.70 -16.08
CA GLU A 31 0.38 -10.84 -16.81
C GLU A 31 0.40 -10.57 -18.34
N LEU A 32 -0.69 -10.03 -18.89
CA LEU A 32 -0.79 -9.67 -20.30
C LEU A 32 0.24 -8.61 -20.74
N LYS A 33 0.67 -7.75 -19.84
CA LYS A 33 1.69 -6.72 -20.13
C LYS A 33 3.11 -7.27 -20.23
N HIS A 34 3.36 -8.49 -19.84
CA HIS A 34 4.66 -9.17 -19.89
C HIS A 34 5.82 -8.31 -19.37
N LYS A 35 5.61 -7.59 -18.26
CA LYS A 35 6.62 -6.78 -17.59
C LYS A 35 7.14 -7.49 -16.36
N LYS A 36 8.37 -7.17 -16.01
CA LYS A 36 9.04 -7.77 -14.85
C LYS A 36 8.82 -6.99 -13.57
N TRP A 37 8.81 -5.65 -13.64
CA TRP A 37 8.86 -4.78 -12.48
C TRP A 37 7.58 -3.98 -12.33
N PHE A 38 7.02 -3.99 -11.12
CA PHE A 38 5.78 -3.31 -10.78
C PHE A 38 5.98 -2.47 -9.52
N PRO A 39 5.28 -1.32 -9.39
CA PRO A 39 5.36 -0.48 -8.20
C PRO A 39 5.02 -1.26 -6.93
N TYR A 40 5.70 -0.90 -5.83
CA TYR A 40 5.58 -1.63 -4.57
C TYR A 40 5.52 -0.70 -3.36
N ASN A 41 4.45 -0.81 -2.58
CA ASN A 41 4.29 -0.09 -1.33
C ASN A 41 5.07 -0.81 -0.22
N LYS A 42 6.11 -0.15 0.29
CA LYS A 42 6.98 -0.67 1.36
C LYS A 42 6.95 0.17 2.63
N GLY A 43 6.10 1.19 2.69
CA GLY A 43 6.16 2.18 3.74
C GLY A 43 7.28 3.20 3.51
N GLY A 44 7.82 3.77 4.57
CA GLY A 44 8.87 4.77 4.50
C GLY A 44 8.65 5.90 5.50
N GLU A 45 9.31 7.04 5.28
CA GLU A 45 9.24 8.23 6.11
C GLU A 45 7.83 8.82 6.21
N PHE A 46 7.64 9.71 7.18
CA PHE A 46 6.37 10.43 7.33
C PHE A 46 6.07 11.27 6.09
N ARG A 47 5.01 10.93 5.40
CA ARG A 47 4.44 11.70 4.27
C ARG A 47 2.93 11.52 4.27
N ARG A 48 2.20 12.62 4.29
CA ARG A 48 0.75 12.64 4.10
C ARG A 48 0.38 12.85 2.64
N TRP A 49 -0.79 12.34 2.27
CA TRP A 49 -1.46 12.51 1.00
C TRP A 49 -0.81 11.77 -0.16
N TYR A 50 0.50 11.88 -0.35
CA TYR A 50 1.24 11.32 -1.47
C TYR A 50 2.70 11.03 -1.10
N GLY A 51 3.33 10.02 -1.74
CA GLY A 51 4.77 9.77 -1.63
C GLY A 51 5.14 8.31 -1.29
N ASN A 52 6.41 8.11 -0.94
CA ASN A 52 7.04 6.81 -0.62
C ASN A 52 6.93 5.79 -1.77
N ARG A 53 7.09 6.24 -3.03
CA ARG A 53 6.95 5.46 -4.26
C ARG A 53 8.31 5.10 -4.86
N TYR A 54 9.22 4.62 -4.03
CA TYR A 54 10.60 4.39 -4.43
C TYR A 54 10.85 2.99 -4.96
N TYR A 55 10.05 2.03 -4.55
CA TYR A 55 10.31 0.62 -4.81
C TYR A 55 9.49 0.05 -5.96
N VAL A 56 10.12 -0.86 -6.68
CA VAL A 56 9.48 -1.78 -7.61
C VAL A 56 9.83 -3.21 -7.21
N VAL A 57 8.91 -4.13 -7.46
CA VAL A 57 9.05 -5.55 -7.14
C VAL A 57 9.08 -6.38 -8.43
N ASN A 58 9.91 -7.41 -8.44
CA ASN A 58 9.88 -8.41 -9.50
C ASN A 58 8.60 -9.25 -9.38
N TRP A 59 7.63 -8.95 -10.24
CA TRP A 59 6.35 -9.63 -10.32
C TRP A 59 6.15 -10.38 -11.63
N GLU A 60 7.22 -10.69 -12.34
CA GLU A 60 7.22 -11.45 -13.58
C GLU A 60 6.48 -12.78 -13.40
N ASN A 61 5.61 -13.14 -14.36
CA ASN A 61 4.81 -14.36 -14.32
C ASN A 61 4.01 -14.51 -13.01
N ASP A 62 3.24 -13.48 -12.65
CA ASP A 62 2.45 -13.42 -11.40
C ASP A 62 3.28 -13.69 -10.12
N GLY A 63 4.50 -13.17 -10.10
CA GLY A 63 5.41 -13.31 -8.95
C GLY A 63 5.92 -14.73 -8.72
N LEU A 64 6.04 -15.54 -9.75
CA LEU A 64 6.45 -16.95 -9.67
C LEU A 64 7.74 -17.13 -8.86
N ALA A 65 8.74 -16.27 -9.08
CA ALA A 65 10.01 -16.33 -8.37
C ALA A 65 9.84 -16.06 -6.86
N ILE A 66 8.98 -15.12 -6.49
CA ILE A 66 8.65 -14.82 -5.09
C ILE A 66 7.91 -16.00 -4.45
N ARG A 67 6.90 -16.54 -5.13
CA ARG A 67 6.11 -17.68 -4.65
C ARG A 67 6.96 -18.92 -4.35
N ASN A 68 8.03 -19.09 -5.10
CA ASN A 68 8.97 -20.19 -4.97
C ASN A 68 10.21 -19.85 -4.13
N CYS A 69 10.30 -18.66 -3.53
CA CYS A 69 11.42 -18.28 -2.68
C CYS A 69 11.48 -19.17 -1.43
N ARG A 70 12.55 -19.92 -1.29
CA ARG A 70 12.76 -20.88 -0.19
C ARG A 70 14.02 -20.52 0.61
N ASN A 71 14.05 -20.92 1.87
CA ASN A 71 15.27 -20.89 2.69
C ASN A 71 16.14 -22.13 2.41
N GLU A 72 17.28 -22.20 3.07
CA GLU A 72 18.23 -23.32 2.97
C GLU A 72 17.62 -24.68 3.37
N GLU A 73 16.59 -24.65 4.23
CA GLU A 73 15.84 -25.84 4.65
C GLU A 73 14.71 -26.22 3.68
N GLY A 74 14.56 -25.51 2.56
CA GLY A 74 13.50 -25.73 1.57
C GLY A 74 12.12 -25.18 1.92
N LYS A 75 11.96 -24.46 3.04
CA LYS A 75 10.70 -23.83 3.46
C LYS A 75 10.45 -22.53 2.69
N ILE A 76 9.19 -22.27 2.31
CA ILE A 76 8.79 -21.03 1.64
C ILE A 76 9.04 -19.85 2.58
N ARG A 77 9.79 -18.86 2.12
CA ARG A 77 10.11 -17.62 2.84
C ARG A 77 9.12 -16.49 2.55
N SER A 78 8.51 -16.50 1.38
CA SER A 78 7.56 -15.47 0.97
C SER A 78 6.20 -15.66 1.65
N ALA A 79 5.49 -14.56 1.87
CA ALA A 79 4.11 -14.57 2.34
C ALA A 79 3.29 -13.58 1.51
N LEU A 80 2.67 -14.08 0.44
CA LEU A 80 1.76 -13.32 -0.40
C LEU A 80 0.35 -13.44 0.18
N ARG A 81 -0.15 -12.32 0.70
CA ARG A 81 -1.48 -12.24 1.31
C ARG A 81 -2.32 -11.21 0.59
N ASN A 82 -3.64 -11.41 0.63
CA ASN A 82 -4.61 -10.45 0.10
C ASN A 82 -4.38 -10.11 -1.40
N SER A 83 -3.98 -11.09 -2.21
CA SER A 83 -3.68 -10.91 -3.63
C SER A 83 -4.86 -10.35 -4.44
N GLY A 84 -6.10 -10.59 -4.01
CA GLY A 84 -7.29 -10.00 -4.63
C GLY A 84 -7.37 -8.46 -4.55
N PHE A 85 -6.48 -7.82 -3.80
CA PHE A 85 -6.36 -6.36 -3.71
C PHE A 85 -5.13 -5.80 -4.43
N TYR A 86 -4.29 -6.64 -5.01
CA TYR A 86 -3.16 -6.17 -5.79
C TYR A 86 -3.62 -5.34 -6.98
N PHE A 87 -2.85 -4.32 -7.31
CA PHE A 87 -3.07 -3.37 -8.41
C PHE A 87 -4.28 -2.43 -8.24
N LYS A 88 -5.06 -2.55 -7.16
CA LYS A 88 -6.20 -1.66 -6.90
C LYS A 88 -5.77 -0.36 -6.24
N SER A 89 -6.49 0.71 -6.55
CA SER A 89 -6.35 1.98 -5.84
C SER A 89 -6.78 1.85 -4.38
N GLY A 90 -6.15 2.63 -3.49
CA GLY A 90 -6.44 2.56 -2.08
C GLY A 90 -5.68 3.61 -1.27
N ILE A 91 -5.60 3.37 0.03
CA ILE A 91 -4.85 4.19 0.98
C ILE A 91 -3.73 3.33 1.56
N THR A 92 -2.51 3.82 1.54
CA THR A 92 -1.36 3.13 2.13
C THR A 92 -0.73 3.97 3.24
N TRP A 93 -0.11 3.31 4.20
CA TRP A 93 0.65 3.95 5.28
C TRP A 93 1.87 3.12 5.66
N SER A 94 2.76 3.68 6.46
CA SER A 94 3.88 2.95 7.04
C SER A 94 3.44 2.31 8.36
N ASP A 95 3.67 1.01 8.53
CA ASP A 95 3.31 0.29 9.76
C ASP A 95 4.01 0.89 10.99
N ILE A 96 5.29 1.23 10.84
CA ILE A 96 6.09 1.85 11.90
C ILE A 96 6.32 3.31 11.57
N THR A 97 5.95 4.19 12.50
CA THR A 97 6.23 5.63 12.42
C THR A 97 6.75 6.15 13.76
N SER A 98 7.68 7.10 13.71
CA SER A 98 8.17 7.79 14.92
C SER A 98 7.27 8.96 15.36
N GLY A 99 6.10 9.11 14.75
CA GLY A 99 5.20 10.23 14.98
C GLY A 99 3.76 9.89 14.63
N SER A 100 3.05 10.88 14.13
CA SER A 100 1.63 10.73 13.76
C SER A 100 1.42 9.79 12.60
N PHE A 101 0.26 9.18 12.53
CA PHE A 101 -0.20 8.43 11.36
C PHE A 101 -0.15 9.31 10.09
N SER A 102 0.18 8.70 8.97
CA SER A 102 0.23 9.40 7.68
C SER A 102 -0.29 8.50 6.55
N GLY A 103 -1.56 8.70 6.19
CA GLY A 103 -2.19 8.05 5.05
C GLY A 103 -1.82 8.72 3.72
N ARG A 104 -1.60 7.92 2.71
CA ARG A 104 -1.26 8.35 1.33
C ARG A 104 -2.19 7.68 0.33
N PHE A 105 -2.63 8.43 -0.64
CA PHE A 105 -3.32 7.86 -1.80
C PHE A 105 -2.36 6.96 -2.59
N CYS A 106 -2.87 5.81 -2.96
CA CYS A 106 -2.20 4.85 -3.83
C CYS A 106 -3.10 4.59 -5.04
N GLU A 107 -2.65 4.97 -6.23
CA GLU A 107 -3.34 4.64 -7.47
C GLU A 107 -3.23 3.16 -7.82
N ASN A 108 -3.91 2.76 -8.89
CA ASN A 108 -3.78 1.42 -9.48
C ASN A 108 -2.31 1.13 -9.86
N GLY A 109 -1.98 -0.15 -9.91
CA GLY A 109 -0.67 -0.62 -10.37
C GLY A 109 0.30 -1.03 -9.28
N PHE A 110 -0.04 -0.84 -8.02
CA PHE A 110 0.82 -1.17 -6.89
C PHE A 110 0.53 -2.54 -6.28
N LEU A 111 1.61 -3.23 -5.91
CA LEU A 111 1.59 -4.31 -4.94
C LEU A 111 2.00 -3.75 -3.56
N PHE A 112 1.77 -4.52 -2.51
CA PHE A 112 2.02 -4.09 -1.13
C PHE A 112 2.44 -5.24 -0.22
N ASP A 113 3.02 -4.91 0.93
CA ASP A 113 3.27 -5.85 2.03
C ASP A 113 2.88 -5.26 3.39
N VAL A 114 3.25 -5.95 4.45
CA VAL A 114 2.91 -5.53 5.83
C VAL A 114 3.58 -4.21 6.25
N GLN A 115 4.73 -3.85 5.67
CA GLN A 115 5.42 -2.60 5.97
C GLN A 115 4.78 -1.39 5.28
N GLY A 116 4.19 -1.63 4.09
CA GLY A 116 3.35 -0.70 3.36
C GLY A 116 1.89 -1.11 3.47
N SER A 117 1.37 -1.17 4.68
CA SER A 117 -0.02 -1.53 4.95
C SER A 117 -0.99 -0.72 4.11
N SER A 118 -2.08 -1.35 3.68
CA SER A 118 -3.02 -0.73 2.75
C SER A 118 -4.47 -1.04 3.12
N SER A 119 -5.35 -0.10 2.78
CA SER A 119 -6.79 -0.19 2.91
C SER A 119 -7.44 0.15 1.57
N PHE A 120 -8.56 -0.49 1.28
CA PHE A 120 -9.23 -0.41 -0.02
C PHE A 120 -10.71 -0.01 0.18
N PRO A 121 -10.98 1.24 0.57
CA PRO A 121 -12.35 1.76 0.63
C PRO A 121 -13.01 1.68 -0.75
N LYS A 122 -14.34 1.77 -0.78
CA LYS A 122 -15.05 1.97 -2.05
C LYS A 122 -14.57 3.27 -2.70
N GLU A 123 -14.50 3.27 -4.03
CA GLU A 123 -13.95 4.38 -4.81
C GLU A 123 -14.68 5.69 -4.53
N ASP A 124 -16.00 5.63 -4.36
CA ASP A 124 -16.86 6.78 -4.11
C ASP A 124 -16.64 7.47 -2.75
N ILE A 125 -15.93 6.84 -1.80
CA ILE A 125 -15.59 7.43 -0.48
C ILE A 125 -14.09 7.41 -0.20
N LEU A 126 -13.24 7.01 -1.13
CA LEU A 126 -11.82 6.82 -0.89
C LEU A 126 -11.14 8.12 -0.42
N SER A 127 -11.36 9.23 -1.10
CA SER A 127 -10.82 10.54 -0.73
C SER A 127 -11.36 11.01 0.63
N TYR A 128 -12.65 10.78 0.90
CA TYR A 128 -13.25 11.08 2.21
C TYR A 128 -12.57 10.30 3.34
N VAL A 129 -12.37 9.00 3.16
CA VAL A 129 -11.67 8.15 4.13
C VAL A 129 -10.23 8.60 4.32
N LEU A 130 -9.52 8.96 3.25
CA LEU A 130 -8.16 9.48 3.33
C LEU A 130 -8.12 10.78 4.14
N GLY A 131 -9.08 11.69 3.93
CA GLY A 131 -9.24 12.92 4.70
C GLY A 131 -9.46 12.64 6.19
N PHE A 132 -10.39 11.75 6.50
CA PHE A 132 -10.67 11.33 7.88
C PHE A 132 -9.44 10.74 8.56
N LEU A 133 -8.75 9.79 7.92
CA LEU A 133 -7.57 9.12 8.50
C LEU A 133 -6.40 10.09 8.77
N ASN A 134 -6.25 11.14 7.97
CA ASN A 134 -5.24 12.17 8.18
C ASN A 134 -5.68 13.32 9.09
N SER A 135 -6.92 13.32 9.59
CA SER A 135 -7.44 14.36 10.47
C SER A 135 -6.85 14.29 11.89
N SER A 136 -6.90 15.40 12.62
CA SER A 136 -6.49 15.43 14.03
C SER A 136 -7.35 14.52 14.90
N VAL A 137 -8.65 14.42 14.60
CA VAL A 137 -9.58 13.54 15.32
C VAL A 137 -9.15 12.09 15.20
N SER A 138 -8.84 11.63 13.99
CA SER A 138 -8.34 10.26 13.76
C SER A 138 -7.02 10.01 14.49
N GLN A 139 -6.12 10.99 14.52
CA GLN A 139 -4.85 10.89 15.25
C GLN A 139 -5.04 10.67 16.75
N GLU A 140 -5.90 11.47 17.38
CA GLU A 140 -6.20 11.34 18.82
C GLU A 140 -6.85 9.98 19.13
N LEU A 141 -7.80 9.55 18.32
CA LEU A 141 -8.44 8.25 18.49
C LEU A 141 -7.46 7.09 18.33
N LEU A 142 -6.54 7.17 17.37
CA LEU A 142 -5.51 6.16 17.19
C LEU A 142 -4.56 6.09 18.38
N GLN A 143 -4.14 7.22 18.94
CA GLN A 143 -3.29 7.25 20.13
C GLN A 143 -4.00 6.61 21.35
N MET A 144 -5.31 6.82 21.49
CA MET A 144 -6.07 6.17 22.55
C MET A 144 -6.21 4.66 22.36
N LEU A 145 -6.37 4.22 21.12
CA LEU A 145 -6.56 2.80 20.77
C LEU A 145 -5.26 2.00 20.77
N ASN A 146 -4.18 2.61 20.34
CA ASN A 146 -2.85 1.99 20.24
C ASN A 146 -1.76 3.04 20.43
N PRO A 147 -1.22 3.21 21.65
CA PRO A 147 -0.16 4.18 21.96
C PRO A 147 1.24 3.72 21.50
N THR A 148 1.33 2.70 20.67
CA THR A 148 2.61 2.20 20.16
C THR A 148 3.02 2.91 18.85
N LEU A 149 4.25 2.64 18.39
CA LEU A 149 4.76 3.15 17.12
C LEU A 149 4.20 2.41 15.89
N HIS A 150 3.48 1.32 16.11
CA HIS A 150 2.89 0.51 15.06
C HIS A 150 1.44 0.92 14.81
N THR A 151 1.07 1.12 13.56
CA THR A 151 -0.32 1.32 13.16
C THR A 151 -0.74 0.18 12.22
N GLN A 152 -1.44 -0.78 12.79
CA GLN A 152 -1.89 -1.96 12.05
C GLN A 152 -3.29 -1.75 11.44
N VAL A 153 -3.64 -2.60 10.47
CA VAL A 153 -4.98 -2.58 9.85
C VAL A 153 -6.09 -2.72 10.88
N GLY A 154 -5.86 -3.54 11.94
CA GLY A 154 -6.81 -3.73 13.04
C GLY A 154 -7.10 -2.45 13.83
N ASP A 155 -6.12 -1.56 13.99
CA ASP A 155 -6.30 -0.28 14.70
C ASP A 155 -7.21 0.65 13.89
N LEU A 156 -6.92 0.77 12.58
CA LEU A 156 -7.74 1.60 11.68
C LEU A 156 -9.17 1.09 11.54
N SER A 157 -9.39 -0.22 11.56
CA SER A 157 -10.72 -0.81 11.43
C SER A 157 -11.63 -0.52 12.65
N ARG A 158 -11.06 -0.07 13.77
CA ARG A 158 -11.80 0.30 14.99
C ARG A 158 -12.18 1.76 15.04
N LEU A 159 -11.67 2.58 14.11
CA LEU A 159 -12.01 4.00 14.06
C LEU A 159 -13.49 4.21 13.67
N PRO A 160 -14.22 5.08 14.36
CA PRO A 160 -15.62 5.34 14.06
C PRO A 160 -15.76 6.28 12.86
N LEU A 161 -15.74 5.73 11.65
CA LEU A 161 -15.96 6.50 10.43
C LEU A 161 -17.45 6.81 10.27
N VAL A 162 -17.80 8.10 10.28
CA VAL A 162 -19.13 8.60 9.95
C VAL A 162 -19.03 9.39 8.66
N VAL A 163 -19.77 8.98 7.64
CA VAL A 163 -19.81 9.70 6.36
C VAL A 163 -20.94 10.75 6.43
N ASN A 164 -20.56 12.03 6.42
CA ASN A 164 -21.50 13.14 6.27
C ASN A 164 -21.64 13.46 4.78
N TYR A 165 -22.76 13.08 4.18
CA TYR A 165 -23.01 13.24 2.75
C TYR A 165 -23.16 14.69 2.33
N ASP A 166 -23.60 15.61 3.21
CA ASP A 166 -23.74 17.05 2.90
C ASP A 166 -22.37 17.73 2.77
N LEU A 167 -21.36 17.26 3.49
CA LEU A 167 -20.00 17.79 3.49
C LEU A 167 -19.04 16.98 2.62
N LYS A 168 -19.47 15.83 2.11
CA LYS A 168 -18.62 14.86 1.40
C LYS A 168 -17.85 15.52 0.26
N GLU A 169 -18.55 16.23 -0.62
CA GLU A 169 -17.93 16.87 -1.79
C GLU A 169 -16.89 17.93 -1.40
N GLN A 170 -17.14 18.70 -0.34
CA GLN A 170 -16.18 19.71 0.15
C GLN A 170 -14.92 19.05 0.71
N ILE A 171 -15.08 17.98 1.49
CA ILE A 171 -13.96 17.23 2.06
C ILE A 171 -13.12 16.58 0.95
N GLU A 172 -13.75 15.95 -0.03
CA GLU A 172 -13.06 15.31 -1.15
C GLU A 172 -12.27 16.30 -2.00
N LYS A 173 -12.82 17.47 -2.28
CA LYS A 173 -12.11 18.57 -2.96
C LYS A 173 -10.91 19.10 -2.18
N ALA A 174 -10.97 19.09 -0.85
CA ALA A 174 -9.86 19.54 -0.01
C ALA A 174 -8.72 18.49 0.08
N VAL A 175 -8.99 17.24 -0.24
CA VAL A 175 -8.03 16.12 -0.21
C VAL A 175 -7.33 15.92 -1.55
N GLN A 176 -7.96 16.29 -2.66
CA GLN A 176 -7.42 16.20 -4.02
C GLN A 176 -6.39 17.29 -4.32
#